data_c736e7381d3bcee152d7ebb783e93795
#
_entry.id   c736e7381d3bcee152d7ebb783e93795
#
_cell.length_a   1.000
_cell.length_b   1.000
_cell.length_c   1.000
_cell.angle_alpha   90.00
_cell.angle_beta   90.00
_cell.angle_gamma   90.00
#
_symmetry.space_group_name_H-M   'P 1'
#
loop_
_entity.id
_entity.type
_entity.pdbx_description
1 polymer ?
#
loop_
_entity_poly.entity_id
_entity_poly.type
_entity_poly.pdbx_seq_one_letter_code
_entity_poly.pdbx_strand_id
1 'polypeptide(L)'
;MEQDKIQHGTTSANNNPVKNNGINLHMFSELSAQFEQYFNKRHFPALPATLYDAAQYLLTVKGKRIRPVMCLMSNELFDQINKDAWHVATAIELFHNFTLVHDDIMDKAPLRRNMPTVHTKYGESTALLAGDVMLVAAYESINKIDSAFIHSVLAIFNETSKKVCEGQQLDIDFEKMSSVSFEDYENMIGLKTSVLLAASMQMGAVLGGAGLGNQQHLYEFGKNLGLAFQVQDDYLDAFGNPEKFGKKTGGDILANKKTFLLIETMNKCSASHKKELMELMQHQHNDDNKIDKVIGIYKSCKVDEWAKELKQKYMAKALMHLDDVAVLSLRKKPLEQLAHYLLDRES
;
A
#
# COMPACT_ATOMS: atom_id res chain seq x y z
N MET A 1 9.59 -53.75 11.50
CA MET A 1 9.03 -52.87 10.45
C MET A 1 8.77 -51.53 11.12
N GLU A 2 9.76 -50.67 11.10
CA GLU A 2 9.74 -49.32 11.65
C GLU A 2 9.24 -48.39 10.56
N GLN A 3 8.25 -47.57 10.91
CA GLN A 3 7.76 -46.51 10.03
C GLN A 3 8.42 -45.19 10.43
N ASP A 4 9.29 -44.71 9.56
CA ASP A 4 9.91 -43.39 9.65
C ASP A 4 8.85 -42.28 9.53
N LYS A 5 8.73 -41.48 10.59
CA LYS A 5 7.99 -40.23 10.58
C LYS A 5 8.93 -39.12 10.11
N ILE A 6 8.71 -38.66 8.90
CA ILE A 6 9.32 -37.43 8.40
C ILE A 6 8.65 -36.24 9.10
N GLN A 7 9.40 -35.56 9.97
CA GLN A 7 8.99 -34.29 10.56
C GLN A 7 9.27 -33.17 9.56
N HIS A 8 8.22 -32.53 9.08
CA HIS A 8 8.31 -31.24 8.40
C HIS A 8 8.64 -30.15 9.42
N GLY A 9 9.89 -29.68 9.37
CA GLY A 9 10.34 -28.54 10.15
C GLY A 9 9.72 -27.25 9.62
N THR A 10 8.73 -26.73 10.32
CA THR A 10 8.28 -25.34 10.16
C THR A 10 9.33 -24.44 10.79
N THR A 11 10.03 -23.67 9.96
CA THR A 11 10.89 -22.57 10.42
C THR A 11 10.00 -21.47 11.01
N SER A 12 9.79 -21.55 12.31
CA SER A 12 9.21 -20.45 13.08
C SER A 12 10.22 -19.30 13.09
N ALA A 13 9.85 -18.16 12.49
CA ALA A 13 10.57 -16.92 12.68
C ALA A 13 10.65 -16.63 14.19
N ASN A 14 11.86 -16.50 14.72
CA ASN A 14 12.13 -16.21 16.12
C ASN A 14 11.52 -14.83 16.49
N ASN A 15 10.34 -14.84 17.09
CA ASN A 15 9.71 -13.69 17.74
C ASN A 15 10.28 -13.50 19.14
N ASN A 16 11.56 -13.17 19.25
CA ASN A 16 12.11 -12.71 20.54
C ASN A 16 12.12 -11.18 20.54
N PRO A 17 11.45 -10.51 21.50
CA PRO A 17 11.55 -9.07 21.64
C PRO A 17 13.01 -8.69 21.94
N VAL A 18 13.53 -7.74 21.18
CA VAL A 18 14.89 -7.23 21.36
C VAL A 18 14.94 -6.43 22.66
N LYS A 19 15.20 -7.10 23.79
CA LYS A 19 15.44 -6.45 25.07
C LYS A 19 16.89 -5.94 25.08
N ASN A 20 17.09 -4.64 24.90
CA ASN A 20 18.36 -3.99 25.17
C ASN A 20 18.13 -2.64 25.87
N ASN A 21 18.75 -2.46 27.03
CA ASN A 21 18.90 -1.21 27.78
C ASN A 21 17.59 -0.45 28.10
N GLY A 22 16.50 -1.15 28.45
CA GLY A 22 15.24 -0.52 28.88
C GLY A 22 14.39 0.07 27.74
N ILE A 23 14.81 -0.03 26.48
CA ILE A 23 14.02 0.37 25.31
C ILE A 23 13.23 -0.86 24.83
N ASN A 24 11.92 -0.83 25.00
CA ASN A 24 11.02 -1.86 24.51
C ASN A 24 10.38 -1.35 23.20
N LEU A 25 10.77 -1.91 22.06
CA LEU A 25 10.26 -1.56 20.74
C LEU A 25 9.33 -2.64 20.23
N HIS A 26 8.21 -2.24 19.66
CA HIS A 26 7.26 -3.17 19.10
C HIS A 26 7.64 -3.58 17.67
N MET A 27 7.42 -4.85 17.37
CA MET A 27 7.49 -5.34 16.00
C MET A 27 6.21 -5.03 15.23
N PHE A 28 6.28 -4.99 13.90
CA PHE A 28 5.11 -4.75 13.05
C PHE A 28 3.92 -5.66 13.36
N SER A 29 4.15 -6.95 13.59
CA SER A 29 3.11 -7.93 13.92
C SER A 29 2.39 -7.63 15.23
N GLU A 30 3.14 -7.16 16.24
CA GLU A 30 2.59 -6.78 17.55
C GLU A 30 1.73 -5.53 17.43
N LEU A 31 2.24 -4.47 16.78
CA LEU A 31 1.47 -3.24 16.55
C LEU A 31 0.28 -3.46 15.64
N SER A 32 0.40 -4.34 14.65
CA SER A 32 -0.73 -4.70 13.78
C SER A 32 -1.85 -5.38 14.57
N ALA A 33 -1.51 -6.30 15.48
CA ALA A 33 -2.50 -6.94 16.34
C ALA A 33 -3.15 -5.95 17.32
N GLN A 34 -2.34 -5.07 17.94
CA GLN A 34 -2.83 -4.03 18.84
C GLN A 34 -3.72 -3.02 18.09
N PHE A 35 -3.32 -2.60 16.89
CA PHE A 35 -4.11 -1.68 16.07
C PHE A 35 -5.43 -2.33 15.64
N GLU A 36 -5.41 -3.59 15.21
CA GLU A 36 -6.65 -4.30 14.84
C GLU A 36 -7.61 -4.37 16.03
N GLN A 37 -7.13 -4.68 17.24
CA GLN A 37 -7.96 -4.67 18.45
C GLN A 37 -8.51 -3.26 18.77
N TYR A 38 -7.68 -2.21 18.61
CA TYR A 38 -8.08 -0.82 18.84
C TYR A 38 -9.10 -0.34 17.79
N PHE A 39 -8.90 -0.70 16.53
CA PHE A 39 -9.70 -0.29 15.39
C PHE A 39 -10.98 -1.12 15.23
N ASN A 40 -11.02 -2.38 15.71
CA ASN A 40 -12.15 -3.28 15.57
C ASN A 40 -13.34 -2.88 16.48
N LYS A 41 -13.94 -1.75 16.15
CA LYS A 41 -15.12 -1.19 16.82
C LYS A 41 -16.03 -0.54 15.79
N ARG A 42 -17.27 -0.21 16.19
CA ARG A 42 -18.13 0.62 15.36
C ARG A 42 -17.64 2.06 15.35
N HIS A 43 -17.33 2.58 14.16
CA HIS A 43 -16.84 3.95 13.97
C HIS A 43 -17.96 4.95 13.70
N PHE A 44 -19.16 4.47 13.33
CA PHE A 44 -20.25 5.29 12.85
C PHE A 44 -21.50 5.16 13.74
N PRO A 45 -22.41 6.17 13.73
CA PRO A 45 -23.71 6.07 14.39
C PRO A 45 -24.53 4.86 13.91
N ALA A 46 -25.60 4.53 14.68
CA ALA A 46 -26.49 3.44 14.31
C ALA A 46 -27.46 3.84 13.16
N LEU A 47 -27.82 5.12 13.06
CA LEU A 47 -28.80 5.62 12.10
C LEU A 47 -28.26 6.79 11.29
N PRO A 48 -28.57 6.88 9.98
CA PRO A 48 -29.35 5.87 9.22
C PRO A 48 -28.51 4.62 8.92
N ALA A 49 -29.05 3.45 9.23
CA ALA A 49 -28.35 2.17 9.12
C ALA A 49 -27.90 1.87 7.68
N THR A 50 -28.71 2.21 6.69
CA THR A 50 -28.38 2.01 5.27
C THR A 50 -27.08 2.68 4.85
N LEU A 51 -26.73 3.83 5.43
CA LEU A 51 -25.48 4.54 5.18
C LEU A 51 -24.32 3.96 6.00
N TYR A 52 -24.52 3.90 7.32
CA TYR A 52 -23.43 3.61 8.24
C TYR A 52 -23.04 2.14 8.30
N ASP A 53 -23.97 1.21 8.00
CA ASP A 53 -23.62 -0.20 7.87
C ASP A 53 -22.81 -0.47 6.58
N ALA A 54 -23.07 0.27 5.50
CA ALA A 54 -22.26 0.23 4.29
C ALA A 54 -20.82 0.72 4.54
N ALA A 55 -20.66 1.85 5.25
CA ALA A 55 -19.35 2.36 5.65
C ALA A 55 -18.62 1.37 6.59
N GLN A 56 -19.31 0.85 7.61
CA GLN A 56 -18.71 -0.08 8.57
C GLN A 56 -18.31 -1.42 7.91
N TYR A 57 -19.05 -1.87 6.89
CA TYR A 57 -18.81 -3.14 6.22
C TYR A 57 -17.38 -3.27 5.68
N LEU A 58 -16.85 -2.27 4.96
CA LEU A 58 -15.49 -2.34 4.43
C LEU A 58 -14.44 -2.37 5.55
N LEU A 59 -14.68 -1.66 6.66
CA LEU A 59 -13.75 -1.63 7.79
C LEU A 59 -13.59 -2.98 8.47
N THR A 60 -14.58 -3.89 8.36
CA THR A 60 -14.51 -5.26 8.89
C THR A 60 -13.73 -6.21 7.99
N VAL A 61 -13.47 -5.83 6.74
CA VAL A 61 -12.66 -6.64 5.82
C VAL A 61 -11.21 -6.61 6.27
N LYS A 62 -10.68 -7.80 6.61
CA LYS A 62 -9.30 -7.94 7.10
C LYS A 62 -8.29 -7.36 6.11
N GLY A 63 -7.35 -6.57 6.63
CA GLY A 63 -6.25 -5.96 5.88
C GLY A 63 -4.96 -6.05 6.67
N LYS A 64 -3.84 -5.80 6.00
CA LYS A 64 -2.50 -5.85 6.64
C LYS A 64 -2.22 -4.63 7.53
N ARG A 65 -3.08 -3.61 7.51
CA ARG A 65 -2.98 -2.37 8.30
C ARG A 65 -1.59 -1.70 8.24
N ILE A 66 -0.92 -1.79 7.10
CA ILE A 66 0.47 -1.30 6.96
C ILE A 66 0.56 0.19 7.26
N ARG A 67 -0.28 1.02 6.65
CA ARG A 67 -0.23 2.49 6.78
C ARG A 67 -0.43 2.98 8.21
N PRO A 68 -1.48 2.59 8.94
CA PRO A 68 -1.66 3.02 10.32
C PRO A 68 -0.54 2.49 11.23
N VAL A 69 -0.07 1.26 11.03
CA VAL A 69 1.01 0.69 11.84
C VAL A 69 2.34 1.41 11.57
N MET A 70 2.65 1.79 10.32
CA MET A 70 3.82 2.61 10.02
C MET A 70 3.78 3.97 10.72
N CYS A 71 2.60 4.59 10.88
CA CYS A 71 2.46 5.80 11.68
C CYS A 71 2.85 5.55 13.14
N LEU A 72 2.37 4.47 13.76
CA LEU A 72 2.72 4.11 15.12
C LEU A 72 4.21 3.80 15.29
N MET A 73 4.79 3.01 14.37
CA MET A 73 6.23 2.69 14.37
C MET A 73 7.10 3.94 14.20
N SER A 74 6.67 4.88 13.36
CA SER A 74 7.36 6.15 13.18
C SER A 74 7.34 7.02 14.44
N ASN A 75 6.21 7.05 15.14
CA ASN A 75 6.13 7.72 16.44
C ASN A 75 7.09 7.08 17.45
N GLU A 76 7.14 5.74 17.51
CA GLU A 76 7.96 4.98 18.45
C GLU A 76 9.47 5.16 18.22
N LEU A 77 9.92 5.64 17.03
CA LEU A 77 11.33 5.98 16.82
C LEU A 77 11.86 7.04 17.78
N PHE A 78 11.00 7.97 18.21
CA PHE A 78 11.41 9.13 19.00
C PHE A 78 11.09 8.97 20.47
N ASP A 79 9.94 8.41 20.81
CA ASP A 79 9.50 8.17 22.18
C ASP A 79 8.53 6.97 22.23
N GLN A 80 7.90 6.74 23.38
CA GLN A 80 6.80 5.80 23.52
C GLN A 80 5.61 6.25 22.65
N ILE A 81 4.86 5.28 22.11
CA ILE A 81 3.69 5.59 21.30
C ILE A 81 2.66 6.37 22.14
N ASN A 82 2.41 7.62 21.77
CA ASN A 82 1.45 8.44 22.47
C ASN A 82 0.00 8.15 22.00
N LYS A 83 -0.99 8.59 22.79
CA LYS A 83 -2.41 8.38 22.47
C LYS A 83 -2.84 9.03 21.15
N ASP A 84 -2.23 10.14 20.76
CA ASP A 84 -2.58 10.91 19.56
C ASP A 84 -2.17 10.16 18.30
N ALA A 85 -1.09 9.37 18.36
CA ALA A 85 -0.68 8.52 17.27
C ALA A 85 -1.74 7.46 16.90
N TRP A 86 -2.49 6.95 17.88
CA TRP A 86 -3.61 6.01 17.61
C TRP A 86 -4.79 6.70 16.92
N HIS A 87 -5.07 7.97 17.24
CA HIS A 87 -6.09 8.75 16.56
C HIS A 87 -5.68 9.05 15.12
N VAL A 88 -4.43 9.44 14.87
CA VAL A 88 -3.92 9.69 13.52
C VAL A 88 -3.85 8.39 12.71
N ALA A 89 -3.39 7.28 13.30
CA ALA A 89 -3.42 5.96 12.66
C ALA A 89 -4.84 5.55 12.26
N THR A 90 -5.85 5.83 13.11
CA THR A 90 -7.27 5.62 12.78
C THR A 90 -7.70 6.48 11.61
N ALA A 91 -7.33 7.76 11.58
CA ALA A 91 -7.65 8.68 10.49
C ALA A 91 -7.05 8.21 9.15
N ILE A 92 -5.80 7.75 9.17
CA ILE A 92 -5.12 7.18 8.01
C ILE A 92 -5.87 5.97 7.47
N GLU A 93 -6.29 5.06 8.33
CA GLU A 93 -7.00 3.85 7.91
C GLU A 93 -8.40 4.17 7.38
N LEU A 94 -9.13 5.10 8.01
CA LEU A 94 -10.43 5.58 7.51
C LEU A 94 -10.29 6.25 6.14
N PHE A 95 -9.32 7.14 5.97
CA PHE A 95 -9.03 7.77 4.69
C PHE A 95 -8.64 6.74 3.62
N HIS A 96 -7.79 5.77 3.95
CA HIS A 96 -7.46 4.71 3.01
C HIS A 96 -8.69 3.90 2.58
N ASN A 97 -9.59 3.56 3.51
CA ASN A 97 -10.82 2.84 3.15
C ASN A 97 -11.79 3.71 2.34
N PHE A 98 -11.86 5.03 2.61
CA PHE A 98 -12.56 5.98 1.73
C PHE A 98 -12.06 5.88 0.30
N THR A 99 -10.73 5.98 0.08
CA THR A 99 -10.16 5.89 -1.27
C THR A 99 -10.45 4.55 -1.94
N LEU A 100 -10.45 3.44 -1.18
CA LEU A 100 -10.77 2.11 -1.72
C LEU A 100 -12.24 1.97 -2.15
N VAL A 101 -13.19 2.57 -1.42
CA VAL A 101 -14.62 2.55 -1.81
C VAL A 101 -14.83 3.29 -3.12
N HIS A 102 -14.24 4.49 -3.24
CA HIS A 102 -14.39 5.31 -4.45
C HIS A 102 -13.63 4.70 -5.65
N ASP A 103 -12.46 4.15 -5.43
CA ASP A 103 -11.67 3.41 -6.43
C ASP A 103 -12.49 2.22 -6.99
N ASP A 104 -13.10 1.41 -6.11
CA ASP A 104 -13.95 0.28 -6.51
C ASP A 104 -15.15 0.71 -7.37
N ILE A 105 -15.73 1.89 -7.13
CA ILE A 105 -16.82 2.44 -7.95
C ILE A 105 -16.29 2.83 -9.32
N MET A 106 -15.17 3.55 -9.39
CA MET A 106 -14.54 4.02 -10.63
C MET A 106 -14.10 2.85 -11.51
N ASP A 107 -13.50 1.82 -10.91
CA ASP A 107 -13.02 0.61 -11.59
C ASP A 107 -14.15 -0.38 -11.87
N LYS A 108 -15.37 -0.16 -11.36
CA LYS A 108 -16.50 -1.11 -11.41
C LYS A 108 -16.11 -2.49 -10.88
N ALA A 109 -15.25 -2.55 -9.89
CA ALA A 109 -14.70 -3.77 -9.35
C ALA A 109 -15.76 -4.56 -8.57
N PRO A 110 -16.11 -5.81 -8.95
CA PRO A 110 -17.17 -6.56 -8.26
C PRO A 110 -16.74 -7.09 -6.89
N LEU A 111 -15.45 -7.33 -6.70
CA LEU A 111 -14.89 -7.94 -5.49
C LEU A 111 -13.64 -7.19 -5.00
N ARG A 112 -13.51 -7.09 -3.68
CA ARG A 112 -12.31 -6.65 -2.98
C ARG A 112 -11.96 -7.66 -1.88
N ARG A 113 -10.76 -8.23 -1.93
CA ARG A 113 -10.30 -9.25 -0.96
C ARG A 113 -11.30 -10.42 -0.83
N ASN A 114 -11.81 -10.89 -1.96
CA ASN A 114 -12.82 -11.97 -2.09
C ASN A 114 -14.19 -11.65 -1.47
N MET A 115 -14.45 -10.40 -1.11
CA MET A 115 -15.76 -9.93 -0.63
C MET A 115 -16.38 -8.99 -1.68
N PRO A 116 -17.72 -8.97 -1.83
CA PRO A 116 -18.38 -7.99 -2.68
C PRO A 116 -17.96 -6.57 -2.29
N THR A 117 -17.70 -5.71 -3.30
CA THR A 117 -17.41 -4.30 -3.04
C THR A 117 -18.65 -3.59 -2.46
N VAL A 118 -18.45 -2.42 -1.85
CA VAL A 118 -19.56 -1.69 -1.20
C VAL A 118 -20.64 -1.34 -2.22
N HIS A 119 -20.26 -0.89 -3.43
CA HIS A 119 -21.23 -0.54 -4.47
C HIS A 119 -21.98 -1.77 -5.01
N THR A 120 -21.32 -2.93 -5.09
CA THR A 120 -22.00 -4.18 -5.49
C THR A 120 -23.03 -4.64 -4.45
N LYS A 121 -22.73 -4.45 -3.16
CA LYS A 121 -23.58 -4.92 -2.07
C LYS A 121 -24.69 -3.96 -1.68
N TYR A 122 -24.40 -2.64 -1.68
CA TYR A 122 -25.31 -1.59 -1.15
C TYR A 122 -25.78 -0.59 -2.20
N GLY A 123 -25.31 -0.72 -3.44
CA GLY A 123 -25.57 0.23 -4.53
C GLY A 123 -24.58 1.39 -4.58
N GLU A 124 -24.42 1.96 -5.77
CA GLU A 124 -23.40 2.97 -6.09
C GLU A 124 -23.57 4.27 -5.26
N SER A 125 -24.80 4.81 -5.19
CA SER A 125 -25.07 6.03 -4.43
C SER A 125 -24.77 5.87 -2.94
N THR A 126 -25.11 4.70 -2.36
CA THR A 126 -24.80 4.40 -0.95
C THR A 126 -23.30 4.25 -0.74
N ALA A 127 -22.60 3.62 -1.67
CA ALA A 127 -21.16 3.46 -1.60
C ALA A 127 -20.43 4.81 -1.68
N LEU A 128 -20.87 5.72 -2.56
CA LEU A 128 -20.33 7.08 -2.66
C LEU A 128 -20.44 7.79 -1.31
N LEU A 129 -21.64 7.84 -0.73
CA LEU A 129 -21.87 8.46 0.58
C LEU A 129 -21.13 7.74 1.72
N ALA A 130 -20.96 6.42 1.63
CA ALA A 130 -20.19 5.65 2.61
C ALA A 130 -18.70 6.07 2.60
N GLY A 131 -18.13 6.32 1.42
CA GLY A 131 -16.80 6.90 1.29
C GLY A 131 -16.72 8.30 1.91
N ASP A 132 -17.69 9.18 1.59
CA ASP A 132 -17.71 10.56 2.10
C ASP A 132 -17.73 10.60 3.64
N VAL A 133 -18.57 9.77 4.29
CA VAL A 133 -18.62 9.76 5.76
C VAL A 133 -17.35 9.14 6.38
N MET A 134 -16.64 8.25 5.68
CA MET A 134 -15.32 7.78 6.13
C MET A 134 -14.29 8.90 6.12
N LEU A 135 -14.30 9.77 5.09
CA LEU A 135 -13.42 10.92 5.02
C LEU A 135 -13.73 11.90 6.17
N VAL A 136 -15.01 12.19 6.44
CA VAL A 136 -15.41 13.03 7.58
C VAL A 136 -14.93 12.41 8.90
N ALA A 137 -15.12 11.10 9.10
CA ALA A 137 -14.67 10.40 10.31
C ALA A 137 -13.14 10.41 10.48
N ALA A 138 -12.37 10.45 9.37
CA ALA A 138 -10.93 10.63 9.42
C ALA A 138 -10.57 12.01 10.00
N TYR A 139 -11.22 13.10 9.55
CA TYR A 139 -11.05 14.43 10.14
C TYR A 139 -11.48 14.49 11.62
N GLU A 140 -12.60 13.85 11.97
CA GLU A 140 -13.03 13.74 13.38
C GLU A 140 -11.97 13.03 14.25
N SER A 141 -11.27 12.04 13.69
CA SER A 141 -10.21 11.36 14.40
C SER A 141 -8.97 12.24 14.61
N ILE A 142 -8.58 13.04 13.61
CA ILE A 142 -7.51 14.05 13.75
C ILE A 142 -7.90 15.12 14.77
N ASN A 143 -9.16 15.54 14.81
CA ASN A 143 -9.62 16.55 15.77
C ASN A 143 -9.57 16.11 17.25
N LYS A 144 -9.28 14.84 17.53
CA LYS A 144 -9.12 14.29 18.90
C LYS A 144 -7.71 14.41 19.46
N ILE A 145 -6.71 14.80 18.64
CA ILE A 145 -5.33 14.95 19.10
C ILE A 145 -5.10 16.27 19.81
N ASP A 146 -3.97 16.37 20.52
CA ASP A 146 -3.57 17.61 21.17
C ASP A 146 -3.49 18.76 20.15
N SER A 147 -3.98 19.92 20.55
CA SER A 147 -4.04 21.13 19.72
C SER A 147 -2.68 21.58 19.21
N ALA A 148 -1.60 21.26 19.92
CA ALA A 148 -0.22 21.54 19.51
C ALA A 148 0.17 20.85 18.20
N PHE A 149 -0.42 19.70 17.88
CA PHE A 149 -0.11 18.92 16.67
C PHE A 149 -1.13 19.09 15.55
N ILE A 150 -2.37 19.54 15.83
CA ILE A 150 -3.48 19.59 14.86
C ILE A 150 -3.05 20.30 13.57
N HIS A 151 -2.44 21.48 13.67
CA HIS A 151 -2.09 22.27 12.49
C HIS A 151 -1.11 21.52 11.56
N SER A 152 -0.05 20.96 12.13
CA SER A 152 0.97 20.22 11.37
C SER A 152 0.40 18.93 10.76
N VAL A 153 -0.38 18.17 11.52
CA VAL A 153 -0.99 16.92 11.06
C VAL A 153 -2.01 17.18 9.95
N LEU A 154 -2.89 18.20 10.11
CA LEU A 154 -3.86 18.58 9.09
C LEU A 154 -3.20 19.10 7.82
N ALA A 155 -2.10 19.85 7.92
CA ALA A 155 -1.37 20.32 6.75
C ALA A 155 -0.86 19.14 5.90
N ILE A 156 -0.23 18.15 6.56
CA ILE A 156 0.26 16.92 5.90
C ILE A 156 -0.92 16.11 5.34
N PHE A 157 -1.98 15.92 6.12
CA PHE A 157 -3.15 15.14 5.72
C PHE A 157 -3.85 15.74 4.50
N ASN A 158 -4.10 17.06 4.50
CA ASN A 158 -4.75 17.77 3.40
C ASN A 158 -3.93 17.72 2.11
N GLU A 159 -2.61 17.95 2.21
CA GLU A 159 -1.72 17.87 1.06
C GLU A 159 -1.70 16.45 0.48
N THR A 160 -1.64 15.45 1.35
CA THR A 160 -1.66 14.04 0.97
C THR A 160 -2.99 13.66 0.31
N SER A 161 -4.10 14.13 0.87
CA SER A 161 -5.44 13.84 0.32
C SER A 161 -5.61 14.39 -1.09
N LYS A 162 -5.13 15.62 -1.36
CA LYS A 162 -5.12 16.19 -2.72
C LYS A 162 -4.27 15.35 -3.67
N LYS A 163 -3.05 15.01 -3.25
CA LYS A 163 -2.13 14.19 -4.06
C LYS A 163 -2.71 12.82 -4.42
N VAL A 164 -3.40 12.16 -3.47
CA VAL A 164 -4.05 10.88 -3.75
C VAL A 164 -5.15 11.04 -4.81
N CYS A 165 -5.97 12.11 -4.74
CA CYS A 165 -6.97 12.39 -5.76
C CYS A 165 -6.35 12.71 -7.12
N GLU A 166 -5.27 13.50 -7.15
CA GLU A 166 -4.51 13.80 -8.36
C GLU A 166 -3.93 12.51 -8.99
N GLY A 167 -3.36 11.63 -8.16
CA GLY A 167 -2.85 10.34 -8.61
C GLY A 167 -3.93 9.42 -9.18
N GLN A 168 -5.11 9.39 -8.55
CA GLN A 168 -6.26 8.63 -9.07
C GLN A 168 -6.76 9.19 -10.40
N GLN A 169 -6.80 10.53 -10.55
CA GLN A 169 -7.19 11.15 -11.82
C GLN A 169 -6.19 10.83 -12.94
N LEU A 170 -4.89 10.88 -12.65
CA LEU A 170 -3.86 10.49 -13.62
C LEU A 170 -3.99 9.03 -14.06
N ASP A 171 -4.31 8.12 -13.13
CA ASP A 171 -4.53 6.70 -13.45
C ASP A 171 -5.68 6.53 -14.44
N ILE A 172 -6.81 7.19 -14.21
CA ILE A 172 -7.97 7.22 -15.13
C ILE A 172 -7.61 7.83 -16.49
N ASP A 173 -6.84 8.92 -16.49
CA ASP A 173 -6.45 9.59 -17.74
C ASP A 173 -5.50 8.70 -18.57
N PHE A 174 -4.59 7.98 -17.90
CA PHE A 174 -3.66 7.07 -18.57
C PHE A 174 -4.36 5.91 -19.29
N GLU A 175 -5.53 5.48 -18.84
CA GLU A 175 -6.31 4.46 -19.55
C GLU A 175 -6.62 4.89 -21.00
N LYS A 176 -6.86 6.19 -21.22
CA LYS A 176 -7.25 6.77 -22.53
C LYS A 176 -6.05 7.17 -23.39
N MET A 177 -4.85 7.27 -22.81
CA MET A 177 -3.65 7.66 -23.53
C MET A 177 -3.11 6.51 -24.37
N SER A 178 -2.53 6.80 -25.54
CA SER A 178 -1.88 5.79 -26.39
C SER A 178 -0.56 5.29 -25.80
N SER A 179 0.16 6.15 -25.08
CA SER A 179 1.43 5.84 -24.42
C SER A 179 1.57 6.67 -23.14
N VAL A 180 2.28 6.11 -22.17
CA VAL A 180 2.64 6.75 -20.90
C VAL A 180 4.15 6.60 -20.73
N SER A 181 4.85 7.65 -20.32
CA SER A 181 6.28 7.55 -20.01
C SER A 181 6.51 6.86 -18.65
N PHE A 182 7.74 6.39 -18.43
CA PHE A 182 8.11 5.83 -17.14
C PHE A 182 7.98 6.87 -16.01
N GLU A 183 8.42 8.10 -16.28
CA GLU A 183 8.36 9.21 -15.33
C GLU A 183 6.93 9.58 -14.96
N ASP A 184 6.02 9.59 -15.95
CA ASP A 184 4.59 9.88 -15.70
C ASP A 184 3.95 8.78 -14.85
N TYR A 185 4.27 7.50 -15.15
CA TYR A 185 3.77 6.38 -14.36
C TYR A 185 4.34 6.38 -12.93
N GLU A 186 5.66 6.61 -12.78
CA GLU A 186 6.30 6.75 -11.46
C GLU A 186 5.64 7.86 -10.64
N ASN A 187 5.38 9.02 -11.27
CA ASN A 187 4.70 10.14 -10.62
C ASN A 187 3.27 9.76 -10.20
N MET A 188 2.49 9.15 -11.08
CA MET A 188 1.12 8.72 -10.77
C MET A 188 1.08 7.75 -9.59
N ILE A 189 1.95 6.72 -9.58
CA ILE A 189 2.06 5.77 -8.47
C ILE A 189 2.57 6.46 -7.19
N GLY A 190 3.50 7.40 -7.33
CA GLY A 190 3.96 8.25 -6.24
C GLY A 190 2.79 8.96 -5.56
N LEU A 191 1.92 9.56 -6.33
CA LEU A 191 0.75 10.30 -5.86
C LEU A 191 -0.39 9.39 -5.37
N LYS A 192 -0.76 8.35 -6.14
CA LYS A 192 -1.89 7.47 -5.82
C LYS A 192 -1.60 6.56 -4.62
N THR A 193 -0.40 5.97 -4.56
CA THR A 193 -0.08 4.88 -3.64
C THR A 193 0.94 5.27 -2.57
N SER A 194 2.08 5.85 -2.98
CA SER A 194 3.24 6.01 -2.10
C SER A 194 3.09 7.17 -1.12
N VAL A 195 2.43 8.26 -1.53
CA VAL A 195 2.30 9.49 -0.73
C VAL A 195 1.59 9.23 0.61
N LEU A 196 0.61 8.32 0.67
CA LEU A 196 -0.09 8.03 1.92
C LEU A 196 0.77 7.21 2.89
N LEU A 197 1.66 6.32 2.40
CA LEU A 197 2.66 5.67 3.24
C LEU A 197 3.66 6.71 3.78
N ALA A 198 4.14 7.60 2.91
CA ALA A 198 5.06 8.68 3.27
C ALA A 198 4.47 9.59 4.35
N ALA A 199 3.23 10.04 4.15
CA ALA A 199 2.51 10.87 5.11
C ALA A 199 2.23 10.16 6.44
N SER A 200 1.95 8.85 6.41
CA SER A 200 1.80 8.04 7.63
C SER A 200 3.05 8.08 8.49
N MET A 201 4.22 7.90 7.87
CA MET A 201 5.51 8.01 8.54
C MET A 201 5.76 9.42 9.08
N GLN A 202 5.51 10.44 8.26
CA GLN A 202 5.73 11.84 8.63
C GLN A 202 4.82 12.28 9.78
N MET A 203 3.53 11.95 9.76
CA MET A 203 2.60 12.31 10.82
C MET A 203 2.96 11.60 12.14
N GLY A 204 3.37 10.32 12.08
CA GLY A 204 3.88 9.61 13.25
C GLY A 204 5.10 10.28 13.86
N ALA A 205 6.03 10.74 13.01
CA ALA A 205 7.23 11.49 13.44
C ALA A 205 6.88 12.83 14.08
N VAL A 206 5.92 13.59 13.51
CA VAL A 206 5.42 14.85 14.12
C VAL A 206 4.94 14.61 15.52
N LEU A 207 4.11 13.59 15.73
CA LEU A 207 3.57 13.24 17.03
C LEU A 207 4.62 12.71 18.02
N GLY A 208 5.73 12.16 17.52
CA GLY A 208 6.91 11.77 18.31
C GLY A 208 7.85 12.93 18.66
N GLY A 209 7.54 14.16 18.23
CA GLY A 209 8.37 15.33 18.47
C GLY A 209 9.62 15.42 17.58
N ALA A 210 9.62 14.75 16.43
CA ALA A 210 10.73 14.78 15.48
C ALA A 210 10.96 16.18 14.88
N GLY A 211 12.21 16.58 14.75
CA GLY A 211 12.58 17.77 13.98
C GLY A 211 12.32 17.58 12.46
N LEU A 212 12.20 18.71 11.73
CA LEU A 212 11.83 18.71 10.31
C LEU A 212 12.71 17.81 9.43
N GLY A 213 14.03 17.71 9.69
CA GLY A 213 14.93 16.82 8.95
C GLY A 213 14.54 15.36 9.09
N ASN A 214 14.26 14.89 10.32
CA ASN A 214 13.82 13.52 10.58
C ASN A 214 12.43 13.24 9.97
N GLN A 215 11.52 14.22 10.02
CA GLN A 215 10.21 14.12 9.38
C GLN A 215 10.34 13.93 7.87
N GLN A 216 11.26 14.68 7.23
CA GLN A 216 11.51 14.55 5.80
C GLN A 216 12.16 13.21 5.43
N HIS A 217 13.14 12.74 6.19
CA HIS A 217 13.74 11.42 5.96
C HIS A 217 12.71 10.30 6.09
N LEU A 218 11.82 10.35 7.06
CA LEU A 218 10.75 9.36 7.23
C LEU A 218 9.69 9.45 6.13
N TYR A 219 9.38 10.65 5.64
CA TYR A 219 8.54 10.82 4.46
C TYR A 219 9.17 10.14 3.23
N GLU A 220 10.45 10.40 2.96
CA GLU A 220 11.15 9.81 1.81
C GLU A 220 11.33 8.29 1.97
N PHE A 221 11.57 7.79 3.17
CA PHE A 221 11.55 6.35 3.46
C PHE A 221 10.21 5.73 3.05
N GLY A 222 9.09 6.27 3.54
CA GLY A 222 7.75 5.77 3.22
C GLY A 222 7.42 5.87 1.73
N LYS A 223 7.82 6.97 1.07
CA LYS A 223 7.61 7.18 -0.36
C LYS A 223 8.35 6.14 -1.21
N ASN A 224 9.65 5.94 -0.97
CA ASN A 224 10.45 4.99 -1.72
C ASN A 224 10.03 3.54 -1.43
N LEU A 225 9.65 3.22 -0.19
CA LEU A 225 9.10 1.91 0.15
C LEU A 225 7.77 1.65 -0.59
N GLY A 226 6.92 2.67 -0.73
CA GLY A 226 5.68 2.59 -1.50
C GLY A 226 5.90 2.33 -2.98
N LEU A 227 6.89 2.99 -3.59
CA LEU A 227 7.29 2.74 -4.99
C LEU A 227 7.83 1.31 -5.16
N ALA A 228 8.72 0.86 -4.26
CA ALA A 228 9.24 -0.51 -4.30
C ALA A 228 8.12 -1.55 -4.16
N PHE A 229 7.14 -1.28 -3.30
CA PHE A 229 5.97 -2.14 -3.09
C PHE A 229 5.11 -2.23 -4.35
N GLN A 230 4.87 -1.12 -5.08
CA GLN A 230 4.11 -1.14 -6.31
C GLN A 230 4.83 -1.91 -7.42
N VAL A 231 6.16 -1.71 -7.58
CA VAL A 231 6.95 -2.51 -8.53
C VAL A 231 6.83 -4.01 -8.21
N GLN A 232 6.82 -4.37 -6.93
CA GLN A 232 6.63 -5.75 -6.49
C GLN A 232 5.21 -6.26 -6.79
N ASP A 233 4.17 -5.45 -6.59
CA ASP A 233 2.80 -5.84 -6.88
C ASP A 233 2.60 -6.06 -8.40
N ASP A 234 3.08 -5.16 -9.25
CA ASP A 234 3.03 -5.30 -10.72
C ASP A 234 3.81 -6.55 -11.17
N TYR A 235 5.00 -6.79 -10.56
CA TYR A 235 5.79 -8.00 -10.84
C TYR A 235 5.05 -9.27 -10.46
N LEU A 236 4.43 -9.31 -9.29
CA LEU A 236 3.71 -10.50 -8.80
C LEU A 236 2.41 -10.75 -9.59
N ASP A 237 1.75 -9.71 -10.08
CA ASP A 237 0.58 -9.88 -10.96
C ASP A 237 0.98 -10.61 -12.26
N ALA A 238 2.15 -10.30 -12.85
CA ALA A 238 2.61 -10.93 -14.09
C ALA A 238 3.34 -12.26 -13.86
N PHE A 239 4.22 -12.36 -12.86
CA PHE A 239 5.20 -13.45 -12.70
C PHE A 239 5.05 -14.22 -11.39
N GLY A 240 4.09 -13.85 -10.52
CA GLY A 240 3.85 -14.52 -9.24
C GLY A 240 3.35 -15.94 -9.40
N ASN A 241 3.54 -16.77 -8.36
CA ASN A 241 2.95 -18.11 -8.32
C ASN A 241 1.48 -18.01 -7.89
N PRO A 242 0.49 -18.42 -8.73
CA PRO A 242 -0.94 -18.34 -8.40
C PRO A 242 -1.32 -19.03 -7.10
N GLU A 243 -0.67 -20.17 -6.77
CA GLU A 243 -0.95 -20.94 -5.55
C GLU A 243 -0.53 -20.19 -4.29
N LYS A 244 0.56 -19.40 -4.38
CA LYS A 244 1.07 -18.60 -3.26
C LYS A 244 0.39 -17.22 -3.20
N PHE A 245 0.08 -16.62 -4.35
CA PHE A 245 -0.46 -15.25 -4.43
C PHE A 245 -1.96 -15.19 -4.09
N GLY A 246 -2.67 -16.30 -4.16
CA GLY A 246 -4.11 -16.38 -3.85
C GLY A 246 -5.03 -15.65 -4.83
N LYS A 247 -4.49 -15.19 -5.98
CA LYS A 247 -5.21 -14.57 -7.09
C LYS A 247 -4.73 -15.17 -8.41
N LYS A 248 -5.59 -15.12 -9.44
CA LYS A 248 -5.19 -15.44 -10.80
C LYS A 248 -4.18 -14.36 -11.26
N THR A 249 -3.02 -14.78 -11.77
CA THR A 249 -2.01 -13.86 -12.32
C THR A 249 -2.46 -13.28 -13.67
N GLY A 250 -1.90 -12.13 -14.06
CA GLY A 250 -2.18 -11.47 -15.33
C GLY A 250 -3.41 -10.57 -15.34
N GLY A 251 -3.92 -10.19 -14.17
CA GLY A 251 -5.06 -9.28 -14.04
C GLY A 251 -4.80 -7.93 -14.71
N ASP A 252 -3.63 -7.36 -14.53
CA ASP A 252 -3.23 -6.09 -15.14
C ASP A 252 -3.08 -6.22 -16.67
N ILE A 253 -2.61 -7.37 -17.16
CA ILE A 253 -2.51 -7.67 -18.61
C ILE A 253 -3.91 -7.74 -19.22
N LEU A 254 -4.84 -8.44 -18.58
CA LEU A 254 -6.23 -8.54 -19.06
C LEU A 254 -6.96 -7.19 -19.05
N ALA A 255 -6.69 -6.37 -18.05
CA ALA A 255 -7.24 -5.03 -17.91
C ALA A 255 -6.53 -3.99 -18.81
N ASN A 256 -5.51 -4.38 -19.58
CA ASN A 256 -4.71 -3.49 -20.44
C ASN A 256 -4.06 -2.33 -19.65
N LYS A 257 -3.73 -2.53 -18.38
CA LYS A 257 -3.10 -1.51 -17.55
C LYS A 257 -1.69 -1.18 -18.01
N LYS A 258 -1.36 0.11 -17.99
CA LYS A 258 -0.03 0.62 -18.34
C LYS A 258 0.90 0.58 -17.13
N THR A 259 1.32 -0.63 -16.74
CA THR A 259 2.21 -0.87 -15.60
C THR A 259 3.67 -0.58 -15.94
N PHE A 260 4.55 -0.54 -14.94
CA PHE A 260 6.02 -0.47 -15.13
C PHE A 260 6.51 -1.52 -16.14
N LEU A 261 5.95 -2.74 -16.08
CA LEU A 261 6.37 -3.84 -16.96
C LEU A 261 6.01 -3.55 -18.42
N LEU A 262 4.79 -3.11 -18.69
CA LEU A 262 4.35 -2.78 -20.05
C LEU A 262 5.16 -1.62 -20.62
N ILE A 263 5.32 -0.53 -19.87
CA ILE A 263 6.04 0.67 -20.29
C ILE A 263 7.48 0.33 -20.64
N GLU A 264 8.18 -0.40 -19.78
CA GLU A 264 9.58 -0.78 -20.01
C GLU A 264 9.71 -1.75 -21.21
N THR A 265 8.76 -2.67 -21.35
CA THR A 265 8.73 -3.56 -22.52
C THR A 265 8.58 -2.76 -23.81
N MET A 266 7.67 -1.81 -23.85
CA MET A 266 7.47 -0.93 -25.01
C MET A 266 8.72 -0.10 -25.36
N ASN A 267 9.55 0.23 -24.38
CA ASN A 267 10.81 0.95 -24.59
C ASN A 267 11.93 0.04 -25.12
N LYS A 268 12.01 -1.21 -24.68
CA LYS A 268 13.13 -2.14 -24.96
C LYS A 268 12.89 -3.11 -26.10
N CYS A 269 11.63 -3.45 -26.40
CA CYS A 269 11.32 -4.52 -27.35
C CYS A 269 11.61 -4.15 -28.82
N SER A 270 11.81 -5.18 -29.63
CA SER A 270 11.94 -5.03 -31.10
C SER A 270 10.66 -4.46 -31.71
N ALA A 271 10.78 -3.88 -32.91
CA ALA A 271 9.62 -3.36 -33.62
C ALA A 271 8.53 -4.43 -33.85
N SER A 272 8.93 -5.70 -34.07
CA SER A 272 8.00 -6.83 -34.19
C SER A 272 7.23 -7.10 -32.92
N HIS A 273 7.93 -7.24 -31.78
CA HIS A 273 7.28 -7.45 -30.48
C HIS A 273 6.43 -6.25 -30.06
N LYS A 274 6.87 -5.03 -30.38
CA LYS A 274 6.10 -3.81 -30.11
C LYS A 274 4.76 -3.84 -30.83
N LYS A 275 4.75 -4.23 -32.11
CA LYS A 275 3.52 -4.35 -32.90
C LYS A 275 2.61 -5.43 -32.33
N GLU A 276 3.15 -6.62 -32.03
CA GLU A 276 2.40 -7.73 -31.45
C GLU A 276 1.80 -7.34 -30.10
N LEU A 277 2.59 -6.69 -29.24
CA LEU A 277 2.14 -6.25 -27.91
C LEU A 277 1.01 -5.21 -28.02
N MET A 278 1.11 -4.25 -28.96
CA MET A 278 0.05 -3.27 -29.20
C MET A 278 -1.24 -3.93 -29.70
N GLU A 279 -1.16 -4.93 -30.59
CA GLU A 279 -2.30 -5.70 -31.06
C GLU A 279 -2.96 -6.47 -29.90
N LEU A 280 -2.17 -7.16 -29.05
CA LEU A 280 -2.67 -7.88 -27.88
C LEU A 280 -3.36 -6.96 -26.87
N MET A 281 -2.84 -5.73 -26.66
CA MET A 281 -3.42 -4.76 -25.72
C MET A 281 -4.66 -4.04 -26.27
N GLN A 282 -4.92 -4.08 -27.58
CA GLN A 282 -6.15 -3.53 -28.16
C GLN A 282 -7.34 -4.50 -28.07
N HIS A 283 -7.08 -5.80 -28.00
CA HIS A 283 -8.13 -6.81 -27.94
C HIS A 283 -8.58 -7.07 -26.50
N GLN A 284 -9.88 -6.88 -26.23
CA GLN A 284 -10.52 -7.22 -24.96
C GLN A 284 -10.77 -8.75 -24.84
N HIS A 285 -9.84 -9.57 -25.28
CA HIS A 285 -9.97 -11.01 -25.07
C HIS A 285 -9.47 -11.38 -23.68
N ASN A 286 -10.40 -11.79 -22.82
CA ASN A 286 -10.12 -12.45 -21.54
C ASN A 286 -9.62 -13.88 -21.78
N ASP A 287 -8.41 -14.02 -22.37
CA ASP A 287 -7.86 -15.30 -22.80
C ASP A 287 -6.51 -15.53 -22.11
N ASP A 288 -6.36 -16.69 -21.48
CA ASP A 288 -5.11 -17.13 -20.89
C ASP A 288 -3.96 -17.10 -21.90
N ASN A 289 -4.25 -17.34 -23.21
CA ASN A 289 -3.32 -17.21 -24.31
C ASN A 289 -2.76 -15.78 -24.47
N LYS A 290 -3.52 -14.72 -24.16
CA LYS A 290 -3.04 -13.34 -24.14
C LYS A 290 -2.00 -13.15 -23.04
N ILE A 291 -2.27 -13.66 -21.84
CA ILE A 291 -1.36 -13.57 -20.70
C ILE A 291 -0.02 -14.24 -21.05
N ASP A 292 -0.05 -15.48 -21.55
CA ASP A 292 1.16 -16.23 -21.90
C ASP A 292 2.01 -15.52 -22.95
N LYS A 293 1.38 -14.95 -23.98
CA LYS A 293 2.08 -14.21 -25.04
C LYS A 293 2.74 -12.94 -24.49
N VAL A 294 2.00 -12.14 -23.71
CA VAL A 294 2.53 -10.92 -23.13
C VAL A 294 3.69 -11.22 -22.17
N ILE A 295 3.55 -12.23 -21.31
CA ILE A 295 4.63 -12.68 -20.40
C ILE A 295 5.84 -13.18 -21.21
N GLY A 296 5.62 -13.89 -22.31
CA GLY A 296 6.68 -14.32 -23.22
C GLY A 296 7.48 -13.14 -23.78
N ILE A 297 6.78 -12.06 -24.19
CA ILE A 297 7.41 -10.82 -24.67
C ILE A 297 8.17 -10.14 -23.53
N TYR A 298 7.58 -10.02 -22.33
CA TYR A 298 8.23 -9.43 -21.14
C TYR A 298 9.56 -10.13 -20.82
N LYS A 299 9.58 -11.47 -20.80
CA LYS A 299 10.79 -12.27 -20.57
C LYS A 299 11.82 -12.10 -21.68
N SER A 300 11.39 -12.06 -22.95
CA SER A 300 12.32 -11.86 -24.08
C SER A 300 13.03 -10.50 -24.03
N CYS A 301 12.40 -9.50 -23.41
CA CYS A 301 12.94 -8.16 -23.20
C CYS A 301 13.62 -8.00 -21.82
N LYS A 302 13.72 -9.07 -21.01
CA LYS A 302 14.33 -9.09 -19.65
C LYS A 302 13.71 -8.07 -18.69
N VAL A 303 12.41 -7.84 -18.83
CA VAL A 303 11.70 -6.86 -17.98
C VAL A 303 11.48 -7.39 -16.58
N ASP A 304 11.43 -8.70 -16.41
CA ASP A 304 11.41 -9.38 -15.10
C ASP A 304 12.69 -9.15 -14.29
N GLU A 305 13.88 -9.19 -14.93
CA GLU A 305 15.16 -8.85 -14.30
C GLU A 305 15.20 -7.36 -13.95
N TRP A 306 14.83 -6.49 -14.88
CA TRP A 306 14.79 -5.05 -14.69
C TRP A 306 13.84 -4.63 -13.56
N ALA A 307 12.67 -5.24 -13.44
CA ALA A 307 11.74 -4.93 -12.34
C ALA A 307 12.33 -5.26 -10.96
N LYS A 308 13.09 -6.37 -10.86
CA LYS A 308 13.81 -6.71 -9.63
C LYS A 308 14.88 -5.67 -9.28
N GLU A 309 15.64 -5.21 -10.28
CA GLU A 309 16.64 -4.15 -10.08
C GLU A 309 15.99 -2.82 -9.68
N LEU A 310 14.88 -2.45 -10.32
CA LEU A 310 14.13 -1.24 -9.98
C LEU A 310 13.59 -1.29 -8.54
N LYS A 311 13.01 -2.42 -8.14
CA LYS A 311 12.57 -2.66 -6.76
C LYS A 311 13.72 -2.47 -5.77
N GLN A 312 14.87 -3.07 -6.04
CA GLN A 312 16.05 -2.94 -5.18
C GLN A 312 16.58 -1.51 -5.11
N LYS A 313 16.52 -0.76 -6.22
CA LYS A 313 16.89 0.66 -6.26
C LYS A 313 16.04 1.51 -5.32
N TYR A 314 14.70 1.33 -5.34
CA TYR A 314 13.82 2.05 -4.43
C TYR A 314 14.01 1.60 -2.97
N MET A 315 14.20 0.29 -2.74
CA MET A 315 14.49 -0.23 -1.40
C MET A 315 15.77 0.36 -0.83
N ALA A 316 16.84 0.43 -1.61
CA ALA A 316 18.10 1.03 -1.18
C ALA A 316 17.93 2.51 -0.82
N LYS A 317 17.18 3.28 -1.63
CA LYS A 317 16.85 4.68 -1.30
C LYS A 317 16.03 4.79 -0.02
N ALA A 318 15.05 3.93 0.18
CA ALA A 318 14.27 3.91 1.41
C ALA A 318 15.16 3.68 2.62
N LEU A 319 15.98 2.63 2.61
CA LEU A 319 16.89 2.31 3.73
C LEU A 319 17.92 3.40 3.99
N MET A 320 18.44 4.06 2.95
CA MET A 320 19.33 5.21 3.09
C MET A 320 18.65 6.34 3.89
N HIS A 321 17.43 6.70 3.55
CA HIS A 321 16.67 7.70 4.30
C HIS A 321 16.38 7.27 5.73
N LEU A 322 16.08 6.00 5.97
CA LEU A 322 15.90 5.49 7.34
C LEU A 322 17.20 5.57 8.14
N ASP A 323 18.36 5.30 7.49
CA ASP A 323 19.66 5.40 8.15
C ASP A 323 20.01 6.85 8.54
N ASP A 324 19.60 7.82 7.74
CA ASP A 324 19.79 9.24 7.98
C ASP A 324 18.89 9.82 9.12
N VAL A 325 17.89 9.08 9.60
CA VAL A 325 17.08 9.52 10.76
C VAL A 325 17.96 9.57 12.01
N ALA A 326 18.00 10.72 12.69
CA ALA A 326 18.87 10.97 13.84
C ALA A 326 18.34 10.36 15.15
N VAL A 327 18.26 9.02 15.19
CA VAL A 327 17.91 8.22 16.37
C VAL A 327 18.88 7.03 16.50
N LEU A 328 18.88 6.37 17.65
CA LEU A 328 19.71 5.17 17.86
C LEU A 328 19.38 4.10 16.81
N SER A 329 20.38 3.47 16.21
CA SER A 329 20.22 2.43 15.18
C SER A 329 19.32 1.29 15.65
N LEU A 330 19.32 0.96 16.95
CA LEU A 330 18.44 -0.06 17.50
C LEU A 330 16.95 0.28 17.29
N ARG A 331 16.57 1.56 17.36
CA ARG A 331 15.18 2.00 17.16
C ARG A 331 14.70 1.85 15.71
N LYS A 332 15.63 1.86 14.74
CA LYS A 332 15.33 1.72 13.30
C LYS A 332 15.05 0.26 12.88
N LYS A 333 15.59 -0.72 13.62
CA LYS A 333 15.50 -2.15 13.28
C LYS A 333 14.10 -2.68 12.96
N PRO A 334 13.03 -2.34 13.71
CA PRO A 334 11.68 -2.80 13.37
C PRO A 334 11.22 -2.32 12.00
N LEU A 335 11.56 -1.08 11.60
CA LEU A 335 11.22 -0.54 10.28
C LEU A 335 12.08 -1.14 9.17
N GLU A 336 13.36 -1.42 9.39
CA GLU A 336 14.22 -2.16 8.46
C GLU A 336 13.63 -3.55 8.19
N GLN A 337 13.26 -4.27 9.24
CA GLN A 337 12.66 -5.60 9.14
C GLN A 337 11.30 -5.56 8.41
N LEU A 338 10.48 -4.54 8.69
CA LEU A 338 9.22 -4.33 7.95
C LEU A 338 9.49 -4.10 6.46
N ALA A 339 10.47 -3.26 6.10
CA ALA A 339 10.79 -2.98 4.72
C ALA A 339 11.21 -4.26 3.97
N HIS A 340 12.09 -5.07 4.55
CA HIS A 340 12.46 -6.37 4.00
C HIS A 340 11.24 -7.30 3.91
N TYR A 341 10.46 -7.45 4.98
CA TYR A 341 9.27 -8.29 4.99
C TYR A 341 8.27 -7.92 3.88
N LEU A 342 8.08 -6.62 3.59
CA LEU A 342 7.15 -6.17 2.57
C LEU A 342 7.61 -6.49 1.15
N LEU A 343 8.93 -6.53 0.92
CA LEU A 343 9.52 -6.70 -0.42
C LEU A 343 10.08 -8.10 -0.69
N ASP A 344 10.26 -8.94 0.36
CA ASP A 344 10.71 -10.32 0.21
C ASP A 344 9.54 -11.31 -0.01
N ARG A 345 8.33 -10.79 -0.16
CA ARG A 345 7.18 -11.63 -0.46
C ARG A 345 7.32 -12.25 -1.84
N GLU A 346 7.21 -13.56 -1.88
CA GLU A 346 6.97 -14.35 -3.10
C GLU A 346 5.46 -14.55 -3.33
N SER A 347 4.63 -13.97 -2.44
CA SER A 347 3.18 -14.15 -2.44
C SER A 347 2.46 -12.95 -1.79
#